data_d6938f3bf1e092e151ca07791e32cb90
#
_entry.id   d6938f3bf1e092e151ca07791e32cb90
#
_cell.length_a   1.000
_cell.length_b   1.000
_cell.length_c   1.000
_cell.angle_alpha   90.00
_cell.angle_beta   90.00
_cell.angle_gamma   90.00
#
_symmetry.space_group_name_H-M   'P 1'
#
loop_
_entity.id
_entity.type
_entity.pdbx_description
1 polymer ?
#
loop_
_entity_poly.entity_id
_entity_poly.type
_entity_poly.pdbx_seq_one_letter_code
_entity_poly.pdbx_strand_id
1 'polypeptide(L)'
;MRRRLALTGLALGLGLAAAPAEAQQRTRLTVYTALENEQLAPFKQAAEAAVPGIEIAWVRDSTGVITARLIAERANPRADIVWGLSVFSLLQLEGMDMLEPYTPRGAEALRPNMRSARNPMTWTGMDAFVSAVCFNTVVAQQRGLPRPNTWADLLDPRFRGQIAMPNPNSSGTGFLTIAGWIGTQGEARAWDFMTRLHENIQVYTHSGSAPCNNAARGEFAVGLSFDMRSVALKNQGAPIEIIVPADGVGFDLEATAIIRGTRNLDAARRLADFAVSRAAMELYGRYYALLALPGVEPTVRGYPAEFAARLVNADFAEIAASRDRILREWAQRFDGKSAPR
;
A
#
# COMPACT_ATOMS: atom_id res chain seq x y z
N MET A 1 -40.22 85.67 -23.95
CA MET A 1 -38.79 85.36 -23.76
C MET A 1 -38.64 84.47 -22.46
N ARG A 2 -38.48 83.18 -22.59
CA ARG A 2 -38.18 82.30 -21.44
C ARG A 2 -37.02 81.38 -21.84
N ARG A 3 -35.83 81.60 -21.20
CA ARG A 3 -34.62 80.79 -21.36
C ARG A 3 -34.80 79.46 -20.57
N ARG A 4 -34.63 78.38 -21.26
CA ARG A 4 -34.50 77.04 -20.59
C ARG A 4 -33.03 76.73 -20.41
N LEU A 5 -32.60 76.57 -19.15
CA LEU A 5 -31.31 76.03 -18.80
C LEU A 5 -31.39 74.49 -18.90
N ALA A 6 -30.46 73.86 -19.63
CA ALA A 6 -30.25 72.46 -19.68
C ALA A 6 -29.15 72.08 -18.66
N LEU A 7 -29.47 71.25 -17.67
CA LEU A 7 -28.50 70.65 -16.76
C LEU A 7 -28.01 69.31 -17.36
N THR A 8 -26.74 69.32 -17.75
CA THR A 8 -26.05 68.09 -18.19
C THR A 8 -25.46 67.38 -16.95
N GLY A 9 -26.10 66.29 -16.54
CA GLY A 9 -25.59 65.43 -15.45
C GLY A 9 -24.47 64.50 -15.98
N LEU A 10 -23.25 64.66 -15.47
CA LEU A 10 -22.12 63.80 -15.74
C LEU A 10 -22.15 62.58 -14.76
N ALA A 11 -22.56 61.40 -15.24
CA ALA A 11 -22.50 60.13 -14.46
C ALA A 11 -21.07 59.59 -14.54
N LEU A 12 -20.31 59.69 -13.43
CA LEU A 12 -19.05 58.95 -13.25
C LEU A 12 -19.39 57.49 -12.98
N GLY A 13 -19.21 56.61 -13.97
CA GLY A 13 -19.21 55.17 -13.82
C GLY A 13 -17.89 54.70 -13.19
N LEU A 14 -17.91 54.32 -11.90
CA LEU A 14 -16.81 53.55 -11.28
C LEU A 14 -16.81 52.12 -11.85
N GLY A 15 -15.97 51.90 -12.86
CA GLY A 15 -15.64 50.54 -13.30
C GLY A 15 -14.78 49.84 -12.23
N LEU A 16 -15.36 48.94 -11.42
CA LEU A 16 -14.58 47.99 -10.66
C LEU A 16 -13.88 47.06 -11.65
N ALA A 17 -12.61 47.31 -11.91
CA ALA A 17 -11.73 46.35 -12.57
C ALA A 17 -11.57 45.15 -11.63
N ALA A 18 -12.27 44.03 -11.90
CA ALA A 18 -11.99 42.75 -11.29
C ALA A 18 -10.56 42.35 -11.72
N ALA A 19 -9.60 42.46 -10.80
CA ALA A 19 -8.28 41.93 -11.02
C ALA A 19 -8.41 40.41 -11.35
N PRO A 20 -7.75 39.92 -12.42
CA PRO A 20 -7.75 38.49 -12.68
C PRO A 20 -7.18 37.79 -11.43
N ALA A 21 -7.94 36.86 -10.85
CA ALA A 21 -7.43 35.97 -9.82
C ALA A 21 -6.26 35.23 -10.49
N GLU A 22 -5.02 35.58 -10.11
CA GLU A 22 -3.85 34.79 -10.51
C GLU A 22 -4.14 33.36 -10.11
N ALA A 23 -4.26 32.48 -11.08
CA ALA A 23 -4.36 31.07 -10.86
C ALA A 23 -3.07 30.66 -10.12
N GLN A 24 -3.16 30.49 -8.81
CA GLN A 24 -2.04 30.18 -7.94
C GLN A 24 -1.36 28.92 -8.50
N GLN A 25 -0.15 29.09 -9.03
CA GLN A 25 0.60 28.02 -9.68
C GLN A 25 0.78 26.88 -8.67
N ARG A 26 0.14 25.73 -8.93
CA ARG A 26 0.22 24.58 -8.03
C ARG A 26 1.60 23.94 -8.12
N THR A 27 2.20 23.61 -6.97
CA THR A 27 3.41 22.82 -6.91
C THR A 27 3.08 21.37 -7.24
N ARG A 28 3.60 20.86 -8.36
CA ARG A 28 3.42 19.47 -8.75
C ARG A 28 4.36 18.58 -7.97
N LEU A 29 3.77 17.69 -7.16
CA LEU A 29 4.48 16.66 -6.39
C LEU A 29 4.46 15.33 -7.15
N THR A 30 5.63 14.77 -7.40
CA THR A 30 5.78 13.42 -7.93
C THR A 30 5.70 12.44 -6.76
N VAL A 31 4.59 11.74 -6.66
CA VAL A 31 4.28 10.83 -5.54
C VAL A 31 4.40 9.39 -6.00
N TYR A 32 5.38 8.66 -5.46
CA TYR A 32 5.54 7.24 -5.74
C TYR A 32 4.69 6.41 -4.78
N THR A 33 4.05 5.35 -5.29
CA THR A 33 3.09 4.58 -4.50
C THR A 33 2.97 3.12 -4.95
N ALA A 34 2.62 2.26 -4.00
CA ALA A 34 2.17 0.89 -4.25
C ALA A 34 0.66 0.70 -3.97
N LEU A 35 -0.06 1.76 -3.64
CA LEU A 35 -1.52 1.75 -3.45
C LEU A 35 -2.23 1.13 -4.66
N GLU A 36 -3.40 0.56 -4.45
CA GLU A 36 -4.24 0.04 -5.51
C GLU A 36 -4.89 1.17 -6.33
N ASN A 37 -5.17 0.91 -7.60
CA ASN A 37 -5.64 1.93 -8.53
C ASN A 37 -6.92 2.65 -8.05
N GLU A 38 -7.83 1.93 -7.40
CA GLU A 38 -9.08 2.49 -6.86
C GLU A 38 -8.88 3.49 -5.72
N GLN A 39 -7.71 3.50 -5.07
CA GLN A 39 -7.37 4.42 -3.99
C GLN A 39 -6.81 5.75 -4.52
N LEU A 40 -6.20 5.76 -5.72
CA LEU A 40 -5.42 6.91 -6.22
C LEU A 40 -6.26 8.17 -6.38
N ALA A 41 -7.43 8.06 -7.01
CA ALA A 41 -8.29 9.22 -7.26
C ALA A 41 -8.90 9.79 -5.96
N PRO A 42 -9.50 9.00 -5.04
CA PRO A 42 -9.98 9.50 -3.75
C PRO A 42 -8.88 10.14 -2.90
N PHE A 43 -7.67 9.54 -2.86
CA PHE A 43 -6.56 10.05 -2.06
C PHE A 43 -6.05 11.38 -2.61
N LYS A 44 -5.87 11.47 -3.93
CA LYS A 44 -5.50 12.72 -4.61
C LYS A 44 -6.51 13.82 -4.33
N GLN A 45 -7.79 13.55 -4.52
CA GLN A 45 -8.86 14.52 -4.32
C GLN A 45 -8.89 15.05 -2.89
N ALA A 46 -8.80 14.16 -1.90
CA ALA A 46 -8.82 14.55 -0.49
C ALA A 46 -7.59 15.38 -0.11
N ALA A 47 -6.40 14.98 -0.57
CA ALA A 47 -5.17 15.69 -0.27
C ALA A 47 -5.11 17.07 -0.94
N GLU A 48 -5.46 17.20 -2.22
CA GLU A 48 -5.47 18.47 -2.94
C GLU A 48 -6.51 19.45 -2.40
N ALA A 49 -7.62 18.95 -1.86
CA ALA A 49 -8.61 19.77 -1.18
C ALA A 49 -8.11 20.27 0.18
N ALA A 50 -7.40 19.42 0.94
CA ALA A 50 -6.90 19.74 2.29
C ALA A 50 -5.59 20.55 2.26
N VAL A 51 -4.80 20.45 1.20
CA VAL A 51 -3.49 21.09 1.06
C VAL A 51 -3.51 22.00 -0.19
N PRO A 52 -4.00 23.23 -0.07
CA PRO A 52 -4.06 24.16 -1.21
C PRO A 52 -2.67 24.38 -1.85
N GLY A 53 -2.64 24.52 -3.17
CA GLY A 53 -1.44 24.83 -3.93
C GLY A 53 -0.54 23.62 -4.23
N ILE A 54 -0.98 22.37 -3.99
CA ILE A 54 -0.32 21.17 -4.51
C ILE A 54 -1.11 20.53 -5.64
N GLU A 55 -0.41 19.80 -6.50
CA GLU A 55 -0.95 18.88 -7.50
C GLU A 55 -0.22 17.54 -7.37
N ILE A 56 -0.93 16.44 -7.13
CA ILE A 56 -0.35 15.11 -7.01
C ILE A 56 -0.23 14.46 -8.39
N ALA A 57 0.99 14.08 -8.75
CA ALA A 57 1.31 13.28 -9.92
C ALA A 57 1.76 11.89 -9.47
N TRP A 58 0.87 10.91 -9.60
CA TRP A 58 1.15 9.54 -9.20
C TRP A 58 2.12 8.83 -10.13
N VAL A 59 3.06 8.10 -9.55
CA VAL A 59 3.84 7.05 -10.19
C VAL A 59 3.57 5.76 -9.42
N ARG A 60 2.74 4.90 -9.99
CA ARG A 60 2.25 3.70 -9.34
C ARG A 60 2.87 2.45 -9.95
N ASP A 61 3.37 1.55 -9.09
CA ASP A 61 3.72 0.19 -9.43
C ASP A 61 3.70 -0.69 -8.16
N SER A 62 4.00 -1.97 -8.28
CA SER A 62 4.17 -2.85 -7.12
C SER A 62 5.38 -2.45 -6.27
N THR A 63 5.32 -2.73 -4.97
CA THR A 63 6.28 -2.28 -3.94
C THR A 63 7.74 -2.51 -4.34
N GLY A 64 8.08 -3.71 -4.80
CA GLY A 64 9.47 -4.02 -5.16
C GLY A 64 9.95 -3.23 -6.38
N VAL A 65 9.06 -2.98 -7.36
CA VAL A 65 9.36 -2.16 -8.55
C VAL A 65 9.60 -0.69 -8.15
N ILE A 66 8.72 -0.13 -7.32
CA ILE A 66 8.87 1.23 -6.78
C ILE A 66 10.16 1.36 -5.97
N THR A 67 10.46 0.38 -5.10
CA THR A 67 11.69 0.37 -4.29
C THR A 67 12.94 0.33 -5.16
N ALA A 68 13.00 -0.56 -6.15
CA ALA A 68 14.12 -0.67 -7.08
C ALA A 68 14.31 0.62 -7.88
N ARG A 69 13.22 1.25 -8.31
CA ARG A 69 13.25 2.52 -9.02
C ARG A 69 13.78 3.66 -8.16
N LEU A 70 13.32 3.78 -6.91
CA LEU A 70 13.86 4.77 -5.96
C LEU A 70 15.36 4.60 -5.76
N ILE A 71 15.83 3.36 -5.56
CA ILE A 71 17.26 3.05 -5.40
C ILE A 71 18.06 3.43 -6.66
N ALA A 72 17.56 3.12 -7.85
CA ALA A 72 18.20 3.47 -9.10
C ALA A 72 18.27 4.99 -9.33
N GLU A 73 17.29 5.74 -8.81
CA GLU A 73 17.22 7.20 -8.91
C GLU A 73 17.94 7.94 -7.75
N ARG A 74 18.63 7.20 -6.84
CA ARG A 74 19.25 7.77 -5.62
C ARG A 74 20.13 8.99 -5.88
N ALA A 75 20.93 8.99 -6.95
CA ALA A 75 21.83 10.09 -7.27
C ALA A 75 21.12 11.34 -7.82
N ASN A 76 19.91 11.17 -8.36
CA ASN A 76 19.08 12.26 -8.88
C ASN A 76 17.60 11.90 -8.66
N PRO A 77 17.08 12.08 -7.44
CA PRO A 77 15.73 11.70 -7.08
C PRO A 77 14.66 12.38 -7.94
N ARG A 78 13.71 11.60 -8.43
CA ARG A 78 12.57 12.11 -9.19
C ARG A 78 11.30 12.15 -8.36
N ALA A 79 11.19 11.29 -7.36
CA ALA A 79 10.11 11.30 -6.41
C ALA A 79 10.32 12.40 -5.37
N ASP A 80 9.26 13.11 -5.03
CA ASP A 80 9.25 14.06 -3.90
C ASP A 80 8.92 13.36 -2.59
N ILE A 81 7.98 12.43 -2.65
CA ILE A 81 7.44 11.72 -1.49
C ILE A 81 6.92 10.35 -1.94
N VAL A 82 6.99 9.37 -1.07
CA VAL A 82 6.22 8.13 -1.20
C VAL A 82 4.99 8.21 -0.32
N TRP A 83 3.87 7.69 -0.80
CA TRP A 83 2.62 7.61 -0.05
C TRP A 83 1.96 6.26 -0.32
N GLY A 84 1.89 5.39 0.70
CA GLY A 84 1.48 4.00 0.56
C GLY A 84 2.58 3.11 -0.02
N LEU A 85 3.68 2.96 0.72
CA LEU A 85 4.75 2.01 0.43
C LEU A 85 5.03 1.17 1.69
N SER A 86 5.34 -0.10 1.50
CA SER A 86 5.71 -1.06 2.54
C SER A 86 6.81 -0.54 3.46
N VAL A 87 6.63 -0.68 4.77
CA VAL A 87 7.64 -0.27 5.76
C VAL A 87 8.91 -1.10 5.63
N PHE A 88 8.86 -2.37 5.23
CA PHE A 88 10.08 -3.13 4.93
C PHE A 88 10.94 -2.45 3.85
N SER A 89 10.31 -1.86 2.84
CA SER A 89 11.01 -1.07 1.82
C SER A 89 11.52 0.26 2.35
N LEU A 90 10.73 0.95 3.18
CA LEU A 90 11.14 2.24 3.76
C LEU A 90 12.32 2.08 4.72
N LEU A 91 12.37 1.00 5.51
CA LEU A 91 13.52 0.70 6.36
C LEU A 91 14.79 0.43 5.56
N GLN A 92 14.68 -0.24 4.39
CA GLN A 92 15.80 -0.39 3.47
C GLN A 92 16.29 0.98 2.94
N LEU A 93 15.36 1.83 2.48
CA LEU A 93 15.70 3.17 1.99
C LEU A 93 16.26 4.07 3.11
N GLU A 94 15.74 3.93 4.34
CA GLU A 94 16.26 4.61 5.53
C GLU A 94 17.70 4.20 5.82
N GLY A 95 18.02 2.90 5.77
CA GLY A 95 19.38 2.39 5.92
C GLY A 95 20.36 2.88 4.84
N MET A 96 19.83 3.26 3.67
CA MET A 96 20.59 3.86 2.56
C MET A 96 20.65 5.40 2.63
N ASP A 97 20.12 6.01 3.67
CA ASP A 97 20.06 7.48 3.86
C ASP A 97 19.28 8.22 2.75
N MET A 98 18.21 7.59 2.25
CA MET A 98 17.41 8.13 1.14
C MET A 98 16.14 8.86 1.59
N LEU A 99 15.81 8.82 2.89
CA LEU A 99 14.63 9.46 3.45
C LEU A 99 14.98 10.79 4.14
N GLU A 100 14.16 11.82 3.90
CA GLU A 100 14.30 13.13 4.54
C GLU A 100 13.71 13.08 5.95
N PRO A 101 14.48 13.41 7.01
CA PRO A 101 13.95 13.45 8.35
C PRO A 101 12.91 14.57 8.52
N TYR A 102 11.70 14.20 8.83
CA TYR A 102 10.62 15.14 9.15
C TYR A 102 9.58 14.47 10.04
N THR A 103 9.26 15.08 11.16
CA THR A 103 8.14 14.64 12.00
C THR A 103 6.88 15.42 11.61
N PRO A 104 5.92 14.79 10.89
CA PRO A 104 4.68 15.45 10.53
C PRO A 104 3.87 15.88 11.74
N ARG A 105 3.13 16.98 11.65
CA ARG A 105 2.29 17.51 12.73
C ARG A 105 1.21 16.50 13.13
N GLY A 106 1.21 16.07 14.37
CA GLY A 106 0.29 15.06 14.91
C GLY A 106 0.79 13.62 14.79
N ALA A 107 1.96 13.38 14.19
CA ALA A 107 2.51 12.03 14.05
C ALA A 107 2.82 11.35 15.39
N GLU A 108 3.02 12.11 16.46
CA GLU A 108 3.20 11.61 17.83
C GLU A 108 1.97 10.88 18.37
N ALA A 109 0.78 11.15 17.82
CA ALA A 109 -0.47 10.46 18.18
C ALA A 109 -0.62 9.09 17.52
N LEU A 110 0.19 8.78 16.51
CA LEU A 110 0.18 7.46 15.86
C LEU A 110 0.65 6.38 16.83
N ARG A 111 0.19 5.16 16.65
CA ARG A 111 0.65 3.98 17.38
C ARG A 111 2.18 3.90 17.30
N PRO A 112 2.91 3.69 18.44
CA PRO A 112 4.38 3.69 18.45
C PRO A 112 5.01 2.68 17.47
N ASN A 113 4.38 1.53 17.26
CA ASN A 113 4.83 0.49 16.33
C ASN A 113 4.42 0.76 14.86
N MET A 114 3.74 1.88 14.58
CA MET A 114 3.33 2.29 13.24
C MET A 114 3.96 3.63 12.83
N ARG A 115 5.10 3.97 13.38
CA ARG A 115 5.88 5.17 13.02
C ARG A 115 7.37 4.93 13.23
N SER A 116 8.20 5.71 12.54
CA SER A 116 9.65 5.68 12.71
C SER A 116 10.03 5.94 14.18
N ALA A 117 10.96 5.14 14.70
CA ALA A 117 11.55 5.36 16.02
C ALA A 117 12.61 6.48 16.04
N ARG A 118 12.99 7.00 14.87
CA ARG A 118 13.96 8.10 14.76
C ARG A 118 13.34 9.43 15.19
N ASN A 119 14.19 10.36 15.59
CA ASN A 119 13.79 11.74 15.89
C ASN A 119 14.79 12.70 15.21
N PRO A 120 14.37 13.50 14.20
CA PRO A 120 13.05 13.49 13.56
C PRO A 120 12.71 12.16 12.88
N MET A 121 11.40 11.87 12.75
CA MET A 121 10.90 10.68 12.05
C MET A 121 11.32 10.68 10.57
N THR A 122 11.44 9.50 9.97
CA THR A 122 11.75 9.35 8.55
C THR A 122 10.60 8.74 7.76
N TRP A 123 9.64 8.12 8.45
CA TRP A 123 8.40 7.62 7.87
C TRP A 123 7.28 7.61 8.92
N THR A 124 6.05 7.63 8.45
CA THR A 124 4.84 7.53 9.26
C THR A 124 3.86 6.55 8.64
N GLY A 125 3.36 5.61 9.45
CA GLY A 125 2.39 4.61 9.04
C GLY A 125 1.02 5.20 8.75
N MET A 126 0.31 4.51 7.88
CA MET A 126 -1.07 4.78 7.47
C MET A 126 -2.01 3.72 8.06
N ASP A 127 -1.74 2.49 7.71
CA ASP A 127 -2.51 1.30 8.02
C ASP A 127 -1.61 0.06 8.03
N ALA A 128 -2.20 -1.09 8.37
CA ALA A 128 -1.55 -2.39 8.22
C ALA A 128 -2.33 -3.25 7.24
N PHE A 129 -1.61 -3.98 6.40
CA PHE A 129 -2.14 -5.00 5.50
C PHE A 129 -1.50 -6.36 5.78
N VAL A 130 -2.24 -7.43 5.49
CA VAL A 130 -1.93 -8.78 5.99
C VAL A 130 -2.05 -9.79 4.87
N SER A 131 -1.18 -10.81 4.88
CA SER A 131 -1.34 -11.93 3.95
C SER A 131 -2.62 -12.71 4.21
N ALA A 132 -3.34 -13.05 3.15
CA ALA A 132 -4.59 -13.80 3.19
C ALA A 132 -4.69 -14.77 2.01
N VAL A 133 -5.50 -15.81 2.18
CA VAL A 133 -5.82 -16.78 1.13
C VAL A 133 -7.19 -16.43 0.55
N CYS A 134 -7.23 -16.12 -0.74
CA CYS A 134 -8.46 -16.05 -1.54
C CYS A 134 -8.79 -17.46 -2.02
N PHE A 135 -9.82 -18.07 -1.46
CA PHE A 135 -10.26 -19.42 -1.80
C PHE A 135 -11.53 -19.36 -2.63
N ASN A 136 -11.45 -19.73 -3.93
CA ASN A 136 -12.63 -19.77 -4.79
C ASN A 136 -13.44 -21.03 -4.46
N THR A 137 -14.61 -20.84 -3.86
CA THR A 137 -15.48 -21.94 -3.40
C THR A 137 -16.11 -22.73 -4.54
N VAL A 138 -16.37 -22.09 -5.68
CA VAL A 138 -16.94 -22.74 -6.88
C VAL A 138 -15.92 -23.64 -7.54
N VAL A 139 -14.71 -23.13 -7.80
CA VAL A 139 -13.63 -23.94 -8.39
C VAL A 139 -13.23 -25.07 -7.45
N ALA A 140 -13.16 -24.80 -6.16
CA ALA A 140 -12.83 -25.81 -5.17
C ALA A 140 -13.86 -26.96 -5.16
N GLN A 141 -15.14 -26.64 -5.19
CA GLN A 141 -16.21 -27.64 -5.27
C GLN A 141 -16.11 -28.47 -6.56
N GLN A 142 -15.92 -27.82 -7.71
CA GLN A 142 -15.80 -28.50 -9.02
C GLN A 142 -14.60 -29.46 -9.07
N ARG A 143 -13.53 -29.13 -8.36
CA ARG A 143 -12.28 -29.90 -8.36
C ARG A 143 -12.11 -30.83 -7.14
N GLY A 144 -13.09 -30.85 -6.23
CA GLY A 144 -13.04 -31.66 -5.02
C GLY A 144 -11.92 -31.24 -4.06
N LEU A 145 -11.58 -29.94 -4.00
CA LEU A 145 -10.52 -29.44 -3.16
C LEU A 145 -11.04 -29.16 -1.74
N PRO A 146 -10.26 -29.51 -0.69
CA PRO A 146 -10.64 -29.19 0.68
C PRO A 146 -10.49 -27.69 0.93
N ARG A 147 -11.27 -27.17 1.87
CA ARG A 147 -11.05 -25.82 2.40
C ARG A 147 -9.79 -25.82 3.27
N PRO A 148 -8.75 -25.01 2.93
CA PRO A 148 -7.58 -24.91 3.80
C PRO A 148 -7.91 -24.11 5.08
N ASN A 149 -7.29 -24.47 6.19
CA ASN A 149 -7.40 -23.77 7.46
C ASN A 149 -6.06 -23.25 7.98
N THR A 150 -4.97 -23.88 7.55
CA THR A 150 -3.58 -23.54 7.87
C THR A 150 -2.76 -23.38 6.59
N TRP A 151 -1.58 -22.80 6.69
CA TRP A 151 -0.64 -22.79 5.56
C TRP A 151 -0.24 -24.20 5.13
N ALA A 152 -0.08 -25.12 6.11
CA ALA A 152 0.29 -26.49 5.82
C ALA A 152 -0.75 -27.26 4.99
N ASP A 153 -2.04 -26.90 5.07
CA ASP A 153 -3.09 -27.53 4.26
C ASP A 153 -2.90 -27.29 2.76
N LEU A 154 -2.22 -26.19 2.38
CA LEU A 154 -1.88 -25.89 0.98
C LEU A 154 -0.81 -26.82 0.39
N LEU A 155 -0.17 -27.65 1.22
CA LEU A 155 0.78 -28.68 0.77
C LEU A 155 0.08 -29.93 0.24
N ASP A 156 -1.24 -30.07 0.41
CA ASP A 156 -2.00 -31.20 -0.12
C ASP A 156 -1.81 -31.29 -1.65
N PRO A 157 -1.39 -32.45 -2.18
CA PRO A 157 -1.14 -32.62 -3.63
C PRO A 157 -2.34 -32.31 -4.53
N ARG A 158 -3.56 -32.33 -4.00
CA ARG A 158 -4.77 -31.92 -4.73
C ARG A 158 -4.71 -30.45 -5.19
N PHE A 159 -3.95 -29.59 -4.51
CA PHE A 159 -3.74 -28.21 -4.91
C PHE A 159 -2.69 -28.03 -6.01
N ARG A 160 -2.07 -29.07 -6.51
CA ARG A 160 -1.05 -28.94 -7.58
C ARG A 160 -1.58 -28.18 -8.78
N GLY A 161 -0.92 -27.09 -9.15
CA GLY A 161 -1.32 -26.20 -10.23
C GLY A 161 -2.57 -25.35 -9.95
N GLN A 162 -3.04 -25.30 -8.68
CA GLN A 162 -4.26 -24.58 -8.28
C GLN A 162 -3.96 -23.33 -7.49
N ILE A 163 -2.70 -23.01 -7.24
CA ILE A 163 -2.27 -21.90 -6.39
C ILE A 163 -1.51 -20.88 -7.24
N ALA A 164 -1.92 -19.62 -7.15
CA ALA A 164 -1.13 -18.46 -7.58
C ALA A 164 -0.62 -17.70 -6.35
N MET A 165 0.60 -17.18 -6.43
CA MET A 165 1.25 -16.43 -5.35
C MET A 165 1.97 -15.20 -5.92
N PRO A 166 2.10 -14.07 -5.18
CA PRO A 166 2.91 -12.96 -5.64
C PRO A 166 4.42 -13.29 -5.58
N ASN A 167 5.18 -12.85 -6.59
CA ASN A 167 6.63 -12.89 -6.58
C ASN A 167 7.17 -11.88 -5.55
N PRO A 168 7.95 -12.28 -4.54
CA PRO A 168 8.40 -11.40 -3.45
C PRO A 168 9.41 -10.34 -3.91
N ASN A 169 10.09 -10.53 -5.05
CA ASN A 169 11.01 -9.53 -5.59
C ASN A 169 10.28 -8.30 -6.14
N SER A 170 9.08 -8.48 -6.69
CA SER A 170 8.29 -7.39 -7.24
C SER A 170 7.16 -6.94 -6.32
N SER A 171 6.63 -7.82 -5.47
CA SER A 171 5.45 -7.59 -4.64
C SER A 171 5.78 -7.51 -3.15
N GLY A 172 5.34 -6.43 -2.49
CA GLY A 172 5.38 -6.32 -1.02
C GLY A 172 4.56 -7.42 -0.35
N THR A 173 3.41 -7.78 -0.90
CA THR A 173 2.58 -8.89 -0.43
C THR A 173 3.32 -10.24 -0.50
N GLY A 174 4.05 -10.47 -1.58
CA GLY A 174 4.88 -11.68 -1.69
C GLY A 174 5.95 -11.72 -0.61
N PHE A 175 6.64 -10.60 -0.36
CA PHE A 175 7.66 -10.53 0.66
C PHE A 175 7.09 -10.68 2.08
N LEU A 176 6.02 -9.96 2.43
CA LEU A 176 5.40 -10.07 3.76
C LEU A 176 4.90 -11.49 4.05
N THR A 177 4.42 -12.22 3.03
CA THR A 177 3.97 -13.60 3.19
C THR A 177 5.14 -14.51 3.60
N ILE A 178 6.30 -14.38 2.93
CA ILE A 178 7.51 -15.10 3.29
C ILE A 178 8.02 -14.68 4.67
N ALA A 179 8.05 -13.39 4.96
CA ALA A 179 8.42 -12.85 6.27
C ALA A 179 7.53 -13.41 7.38
N GLY A 180 6.23 -13.55 7.13
CA GLY A 180 5.29 -14.19 8.04
C GLY A 180 5.62 -15.65 8.30
N TRP A 181 5.95 -16.44 7.27
CA TRP A 181 6.36 -17.84 7.44
C TRP A 181 7.68 -17.96 8.20
N ILE A 182 8.66 -17.08 7.93
CA ILE A 182 9.92 -17.04 8.67
C ILE A 182 9.67 -16.69 10.14
N GLY A 183 8.83 -15.69 10.40
CA GLY A 183 8.50 -15.25 11.75
C GLY A 183 7.74 -16.30 12.58
N THR A 184 6.87 -17.10 11.94
CA THR A 184 6.08 -18.13 12.64
C THR A 184 6.87 -19.40 12.95
N GLN A 185 7.71 -19.85 12.04
CA GLN A 185 8.30 -21.20 12.16
C GLN A 185 9.84 -21.22 12.13
N GLY A 186 10.46 -20.05 11.96
CA GLY A 186 11.91 -19.91 11.77
C GLY A 186 12.34 -20.18 10.32
N GLU A 187 13.47 -19.60 9.93
CA GLU A 187 13.90 -19.53 8.54
C GLU A 187 14.08 -20.90 7.86
N ALA A 188 14.74 -21.84 8.53
CA ALA A 188 15.00 -23.15 7.94
C ALA A 188 13.71 -23.91 7.60
N ARG A 189 12.73 -23.92 8.51
CA ARG A 189 11.43 -24.57 8.28
C ARG A 189 10.59 -23.81 7.25
N ALA A 190 10.69 -22.49 7.20
CA ALA A 190 10.02 -21.70 6.19
C ALA A 190 10.54 -22.02 4.78
N TRP A 191 11.84 -22.22 4.60
CA TRP A 191 12.40 -22.66 3.32
C TRP A 191 11.96 -24.07 2.92
N ASP A 192 11.91 -25.02 3.86
CA ASP A 192 11.35 -26.36 3.61
C ASP A 192 9.89 -26.28 3.18
N PHE A 193 9.08 -25.53 3.94
CA PHE A 193 7.68 -25.30 3.60
C PHE A 193 7.52 -24.69 2.20
N MET A 194 8.27 -23.64 1.86
CA MET A 194 8.21 -22.99 0.55
C MET A 194 8.62 -23.95 -0.59
N THR A 195 9.62 -24.80 -0.35
CA THR A 195 10.05 -25.83 -1.32
C THR A 195 8.93 -26.81 -1.64
N ARG A 196 8.22 -27.27 -0.62
CA ARG A 196 7.06 -28.15 -0.78
C ARG A 196 5.86 -27.45 -1.39
N LEU A 197 5.57 -26.20 -0.98
CA LEU A 197 4.47 -25.41 -1.51
C LEU A 197 4.69 -25.08 -3.00
N HIS A 198 5.94 -24.86 -3.42
CA HIS A 198 6.31 -24.59 -4.80
C HIS A 198 5.80 -25.67 -5.78
N GLU A 199 5.71 -26.92 -5.35
CA GLU A 199 5.15 -28.02 -6.17
C GLU A 199 3.69 -27.73 -6.56
N ASN A 200 2.92 -27.10 -5.66
CA ASN A 200 1.50 -26.79 -5.86
C ASN A 200 1.28 -25.41 -6.53
N ILE A 201 2.28 -24.52 -6.47
CA ILE A 201 2.20 -23.21 -7.14
C ILE A 201 2.26 -23.39 -8.66
N GLN A 202 1.30 -22.76 -9.36
CA GLN A 202 1.29 -22.69 -10.82
C GLN A 202 2.11 -21.52 -11.32
N VAL A 203 1.99 -20.36 -10.68
CA VAL A 203 2.61 -19.11 -11.14
C VAL A 203 2.89 -18.15 -9.98
N TYR A 204 4.01 -17.46 -10.07
CA TYR A 204 4.30 -16.29 -9.24
C TYR A 204 4.02 -15.01 -10.04
N THR A 205 3.06 -14.20 -9.58
CA THR A 205 2.63 -12.96 -10.27
C THR A 205 3.45 -11.76 -9.83
N HIS A 206 3.59 -10.73 -10.68
CA HIS A 206 4.32 -9.52 -10.30
C HIS A 206 3.56 -8.62 -9.33
N SER A 207 2.23 -8.68 -9.32
CA SER A 207 1.36 -7.88 -8.46
C SER A 207 0.87 -8.69 -7.26
N GLY A 208 0.78 -8.05 -6.08
CA GLY A 208 0.22 -8.65 -4.87
C GLY A 208 -1.26 -8.94 -4.96
N SER A 209 -2.01 -8.17 -5.74
CA SER A 209 -3.46 -8.32 -5.93
C SER A 209 -3.83 -9.35 -7.01
N ALA A 210 -2.93 -9.62 -7.97
CA ALA A 210 -3.21 -10.51 -9.10
C ALA A 210 -3.64 -11.92 -8.71
N PRO A 211 -3.03 -12.62 -7.72
CA PRO A 211 -3.46 -13.96 -7.35
C PRO A 211 -4.92 -14.03 -6.89
N CYS A 212 -5.35 -13.05 -6.07
CA CYS A 212 -6.75 -13.00 -5.63
C CYS A 212 -7.69 -12.63 -6.79
N ASN A 213 -7.29 -11.71 -7.68
CA ASN A 213 -8.05 -11.40 -8.88
C ASN A 213 -8.24 -12.65 -9.77
N ASN A 214 -7.18 -13.44 -9.94
CA ASN A 214 -7.23 -14.69 -10.73
C ASN A 214 -8.13 -15.73 -10.06
N ALA A 215 -8.02 -15.89 -8.73
CA ALA A 215 -8.91 -16.78 -7.98
C ALA A 215 -10.37 -16.31 -8.08
N ALA A 216 -10.65 -15.02 -7.95
CA ALA A 216 -11.99 -14.47 -8.06
C ALA A 216 -12.63 -14.73 -9.43
N ARG A 217 -11.85 -14.75 -10.52
CA ARG A 217 -12.30 -15.09 -11.87
C ARG A 217 -12.37 -16.59 -12.16
N GLY A 218 -11.94 -17.43 -11.21
CA GLY A 218 -11.97 -18.89 -11.35
C GLY A 218 -10.79 -19.49 -12.13
N GLU A 219 -9.72 -18.74 -12.37
CA GLU A 219 -8.50 -19.25 -13.00
C GLU A 219 -7.75 -20.25 -12.09
N PHE A 220 -7.77 -19.97 -10.77
CA PHE A 220 -7.20 -20.81 -9.72
C PHE A 220 -8.19 -21.01 -8.58
N ALA A 221 -8.04 -22.11 -7.85
CA ALA A 221 -8.81 -22.32 -6.64
C ALA A 221 -8.28 -21.45 -5.47
N VAL A 222 -6.98 -21.15 -5.48
CA VAL A 222 -6.28 -20.43 -4.41
C VAL A 222 -5.46 -19.29 -4.97
N GLY A 223 -5.67 -18.09 -4.44
CA GLY A 223 -4.78 -16.94 -4.63
C GLY A 223 -4.19 -16.51 -3.29
N LEU A 224 -2.87 -16.63 -3.12
CA LEU A 224 -2.21 -15.99 -1.99
C LEU A 224 -2.12 -14.49 -2.27
N SER A 225 -2.66 -13.67 -1.39
CA SER A 225 -2.77 -12.23 -1.61
C SER A 225 -2.81 -11.49 -0.27
N PHE A 226 -3.50 -10.38 -0.20
CA PHE A 226 -3.66 -9.59 1.01
C PHE A 226 -5.14 -9.25 1.27
N ASP A 227 -5.40 -8.93 2.50
CA ASP A 227 -6.73 -8.73 3.09
C ASP A 227 -7.60 -7.72 2.34
N MET A 228 -7.10 -6.50 2.11
CA MET A 228 -7.89 -5.44 1.47
C MET A 228 -8.38 -5.86 0.08
N ARG A 229 -7.52 -6.49 -0.75
CA ARG A 229 -7.92 -6.97 -2.08
C ARG A 229 -8.97 -8.08 -1.98
N SER A 230 -8.77 -9.00 -1.04
CA SER A 230 -9.70 -10.11 -0.80
C SER A 230 -11.07 -9.62 -0.36
N VAL A 231 -11.11 -8.66 0.57
CA VAL A 231 -12.33 -8.02 1.07
C VAL A 231 -13.04 -7.24 -0.05
N ALA A 232 -12.30 -6.46 -0.83
CA ALA A 232 -12.87 -5.70 -1.94
C ALA A 232 -13.56 -6.60 -2.97
N LEU A 233 -12.91 -7.69 -3.39
CA LEU A 233 -13.48 -8.64 -4.36
C LEU A 233 -14.68 -9.40 -3.80
N LYS A 234 -14.62 -9.83 -2.53
CA LYS A 234 -15.75 -10.48 -1.87
C LYS A 234 -16.96 -9.56 -1.79
N ASN A 235 -16.74 -8.29 -1.42
CA ASN A 235 -17.81 -7.29 -1.34
C ASN A 235 -18.41 -6.96 -2.73
N GLN A 236 -17.66 -7.18 -3.82
CA GLN A 236 -18.13 -7.08 -5.19
C GLN A 236 -18.89 -8.34 -5.67
N GLY A 237 -19.04 -9.35 -4.81
CA GLY A 237 -19.76 -10.58 -5.11
C GLY A 237 -18.93 -11.70 -5.72
N ALA A 238 -17.58 -11.61 -5.69
CA ALA A 238 -16.75 -12.71 -6.14
C ALA A 238 -16.98 -13.98 -5.28
N PRO A 239 -17.00 -15.18 -5.89
CA PRO A 239 -17.27 -16.44 -5.17
C PRO A 239 -16.04 -16.91 -4.40
N ILE A 240 -15.48 -16.04 -3.57
CA ILE A 240 -14.29 -16.31 -2.76
C ILE A 240 -14.61 -16.28 -1.27
N GLU A 241 -13.94 -17.15 -0.54
CA GLU A 241 -13.80 -17.07 0.91
C GLU A 241 -12.43 -16.49 1.24
N ILE A 242 -12.40 -15.60 2.24
CA ILE A 242 -11.15 -15.04 2.76
C ILE A 242 -10.72 -15.91 3.93
N ILE A 243 -9.59 -16.59 3.78
CA ILE A 243 -9.05 -17.44 4.83
C ILE A 243 -7.80 -16.75 5.40
N VAL A 244 -7.84 -16.51 6.70
CA VAL A 244 -6.68 -16.12 7.49
C VAL A 244 -6.17 -17.38 8.15
N PRO A 245 -5.01 -17.93 7.77
CA PRO A 245 -4.51 -19.19 8.30
C PRO A 245 -4.38 -19.20 9.82
N ALA A 246 -4.80 -20.33 10.47
CA ALA A 246 -4.86 -20.44 11.92
C ALA A 246 -3.46 -20.49 12.58
N ASP A 247 -2.46 -20.85 11.84
CA ASP A 247 -1.05 -20.88 12.23
C ASP A 247 -0.33 -19.53 12.13
N GLY A 248 -1.09 -18.46 11.86
CA GLY A 248 -0.60 -17.08 11.87
C GLY A 248 -0.28 -16.52 10.49
N VAL A 249 -0.34 -15.21 10.38
CA VAL A 249 -0.13 -14.46 9.12
C VAL A 249 0.85 -13.33 9.31
N GLY A 250 1.72 -13.13 8.31
CA GLY A 250 2.56 -11.96 8.22
C GLY A 250 1.75 -10.70 7.93
N PHE A 251 2.22 -9.58 8.44
CA PHE A 251 1.67 -8.27 8.12
C PHE A 251 2.80 -7.27 7.82
N ASP A 252 2.45 -6.20 7.15
CA ASP A 252 3.32 -5.05 6.92
C ASP A 252 2.47 -3.78 7.07
N LEU A 253 3.12 -2.64 7.08
CA LEU A 253 2.46 -1.35 7.13
C LEU A 253 2.58 -0.65 5.78
N GLU A 254 1.53 0.04 5.34
CA GLU A 254 1.68 1.10 4.36
C GLU A 254 2.09 2.39 5.09
N ALA A 255 3.03 3.11 4.53
CA ALA A 255 3.55 4.31 5.16
C ALA A 255 3.92 5.39 4.14
N THR A 256 4.11 6.60 4.67
CA THR A 256 4.50 7.82 3.95
C THR A 256 5.90 8.23 4.37
N ALA A 257 6.75 8.65 3.42
CA ALA A 257 8.08 9.16 3.66
C ALA A 257 8.49 10.19 2.60
N ILE A 258 9.13 11.26 3.00
CA ILE A 258 9.68 12.27 2.09
C ILE A 258 11.02 11.76 1.54
N ILE A 259 11.25 11.90 0.24
CA ILE A 259 12.50 11.49 -0.39
C ILE A 259 13.54 12.59 -0.20
N ARG A 260 14.71 12.22 0.29
CA ARG A 260 15.83 13.15 0.48
C ARG A 260 16.28 13.73 -0.85
N GLY A 261 16.50 15.05 -0.88
CA GLY A 261 16.89 15.77 -2.08
C GLY A 261 15.74 16.22 -2.97
N THR A 262 14.48 16.07 -2.53
CA THR A 262 13.34 16.69 -3.21
C THR A 262 13.52 18.20 -3.34
N ARG A 263 13.14 18.76 -4.50
CA ARG A 263 13.11 20.20 -4.73
C ARG A 263 11.84 20.88 -4.20
N ASN A 264 10.84 20.09 -3.83
CA ASN A 264 9.52 20.52 -3.39
C ASN A 264 9.30 20.24 -1.90
N LEU A 265 10.33 20.42 -1.07
CA LEU A 265 10.35 19.97 0.34
C LEU A 265 9.16 20.51 1.14
N ASP A 266 8.84 21.79 1.05
CA ASP A 266 7.73 22.40 1.81
C ASP A 266 6.36 21.83 1.39
N ALA A 267 6.17 21.57 0.10
CA ALA A 267 4.96 20.96 -0.38
C ALA A 267 4.87 19.47 0.04
N ALA A 268 5.99 18.74 0.02
CA ALA A 268 6.07 17.36 0.49
C ALA A 268 5.79 17.26 2.01
N ARG A 269 6.29 18.19 2.83
CA ARG A 269 5.99 18.28 4.26
C ARG A 269 4.50 18.50 4.52
N ARG A 270 3.86 19.42 3.77
CA ARG A 270 2.41 19.66 3.90
C ARG A 270 1.58 18.43 3.53
N LEU A 271 2.00 17.67 2.50
CA LEU A 271 1.35 16.40 2.16
C LEU A 271 1.59 15.34 3.25
N ALA A 272 2.79 15.26 3.82
CA ALA A 272 3.10 14.36 4.94
C ALA A 272 2.26 14.70 6.19
N ASP A 273 2.04 15.99 6.51
CA ASP A 273 1.15 16.44 7.58
C ASP A 273 -0.30 15.98 7.33
N PHE A 274 -0.77 16.09 6.09
CA PHE A 274 -2.10 15.58 5.72
C PHE A 274 -2.19 14.06 5.89
N ALA A 275 -1.16 13.31 5.45
CA ALA A 275 -1.16 11.86 5.46
C ALA A 275 -1.31 11.24 6.86
N VAL A 276 -0.95 11.97 7.94
CA VAL A 276 -1.14 11.52 9.34
C VAL A 276 -2.39 12.10 9.99
N SER A 277 -3.13 12.95 9.28
CA SER A 277 -4.33 13.61 9.81
C SER A 277 -5.50 12.63 10.03
N ARG A 278 -6.43 13.01 10.91
CA ARG A 278 -7.67 12.25 11.09
C ARG A 278 -8.45 12.07 9.78
N ALA A 279 -8.52 13.11 8.94
CA ALA A 279 -9.20 13.04 7.65
C ALA A 279 -8.58 12.01 6.69
N ALA A 280 -7.23 11.91 6.67
CA ALA A 280 -6.54 10.89 5.91
C ALA A 280 -6.78 9.49 6.51
N MET A 281 -6.75 9.34 7.83
CA MET A 281 -7.02 8.05 8.49
C MET A 281 -8.46 7.56 8.28
N GLU A 282 -9.46 8.46 8.28
CA GLU A 282 -10.83 8.13 7.92
C GLU A 282 -10.96 7.68 6.45
N LEU A 283 -10.14 8.24 5.56
CA LEU A 283 -10.06 7.81 4.17
C LEU A 283 -9.42 6.41 4.06
N TYR A 284 -8.31 6.15 4.78
CA TYR A 284 -7.68 4.82 4.81
C TYR A 284 -8.63 3.78 5.40
N GLY A 285 -9.41 4.13 6.41
CA GLY A 285 -10.41 3.26 7.04
C GLY A 285 -11.55 2.81 6.13
N ARG A 286 -11.67 3.36 4.92
CA ARG A 286 -12.57 2.83 3.88
C ARG A 286 -12.04 1.56 3.22
N TYR A 287 -10.76 1.27 3.39
CA TYR A 287 -10.05 0.16 2.73
C TYR A 287 -9.42 -0.82 3.73
N TYR A 288 -8.90 -0.32 4.86
CA TYR A 288 -8.12 -1.09 5.83
C TYR A 288 -8.79 -1.15 7.20
N ALA A 289 -8.67 -2.30 7.86
CA ALA A 289 -9.24 -2.52 9.19
C ALA A 289 -8.32 -2.05 10.33
N LEU A 290 -7.01 -1.96 10.10
CA LEU A 290 -6.03 -1.55 11.09
C LEU A 290 -5.38 -0.22 10.68
N LEU A 291 -5.62 0.83 11.47
CA LEU A 291 -5.15 2.18 11.19
C LEU A 291 -4.06 2.62 12.16
N ALA A 292 -3.15 3.47 11.69
CA ALA A 292 -2.06 3.98 12.51
C ALA A 292 -2.53 4.96 13.60
N LEU A 293 -3.61 5.71 13.39
CA LEU A 293 -4.14 6.65 14.38
C LEU A 293 -5.21 5.98 15.26
N PRO A 294 -4.99 5.85 16.58
CA PRO A 294 -6.01 5.36 17.51
C PRO A 294 -7.27 6.23 17.51
N GLY A 295 -8.44 5.62 17.77
CA GLY A 295 -9.72 6.33 17.87
C GLY A 295 -10.31 6.79 16.54
N VAL A 296 -9.79 6.28 15.44
CA VAL A 296 -10.45 6.32 14.13
C VAL A 296 -11.00 4.93 13.83
N GLU A 297 -12.33 4.85 13.66
CA GLU A 297 -13.00 3.59 13.39
C GLU A 297 -13.05 3.32 11.89
N PRO A 298 -12.54 2.17 11.41
CA PRO A 298 -12.65 1.78 10.02
C PRO A 298 -14.09 1.59 9.58
N THR A 299 -14.43 2.03 8.38
CA THR A 299 -15.77 1.85 7.80
C THR A 299 -15.87 0.67 6.84
N VAL A 300 -14.72 0.12 6.42
CA VAL A 300 -14.66 -1.09 5.59
C VAL A 300 -15.34 -2.27 6.28
N ARG A 301 -16.06 -3.09 5.50
CA ARG A 301 -16.78 -4.27 6.00
C ARG A 301 -16.24 -5.54 5.36
N GLY A 302 -16.50 -6.68 6.01
CA GLY A 302 -16.20 -8.00 5.44
C GLY A 302 -14.85 -8.59 5.85
N TYR A 303 -14.12 -7.95 6.76
CA TYR A 303 -12.93 -8.56 7.37
C TYR A 303 -13.31 -9.74 8.26
N PRO A 304 -12.58 -10.88 8.21
CA PRO A 304 -12.76 -11.98 9.15
C PRO A 304 -12.53 -11.53 10.59
N ALA A 305 -13.35 -12.02 11.52
CA ALA A 305 -13.30 -11.60 12.93
C ALA A 305 -11.98 -11.96 13.62
N GLU A 306 -11.36 -13.07 13.20
CA GLU A 306 -10.10 -13.58 13.74
C GLU A 306 -8.84 -12.86 13.25
N PHE A 307 -8.98 -11.95 12.30
CA PHE A 307 -7.91 -11.27 11.58
C PHE A 307 -6.82 -10.71 12.52
N ALA A 308 -7.20 -9.85 13.47
CA ALA A 308 -6.23 -9.21 14.36
C ALA A 308 -5.55 -10.18 15.34
N ALA A 309 -6.23 -11.28 15.71
CA ALA A 309 -5.70 -12.26 16.65
C ALA A 309 -4.65 -13.21 16.03
N ARG A 310 -4.56 -13.24 14.68
CA ARG A 310 -3.64 -14.14 13.95
C ARG A 310 -2.40 -13.43 13.41
N LEU A 311 -2.20 -12.15 13.71
CA LEU A 311 -1.00 -11.41 13.31
C LEU A 311 0.23 -11.98 14.02
N VAL A 312 1.26 -12.31 13.24
CA VAL A 312 2.55 -12.75 13.79
C VAL A 312 3.33 -11.51 14.23
N ASN A 313 3.78 -11.54 15.48
CA ASN A 313 4.69 -10.49 15.95
C ASN A 313 6.06 -10.67 15.26
N ALA A 314 6.42 -9.76 14.39
CA ALA A 314 7.64 -9.79 13.61
C ALA A 314 8.51 -8.58 13.95
N ASP A 315 9.82 -8.77 14.06
CA ASP A 315 10.78 -7.67 14.13
C ASP A 315 11.00 -7.11 12.72
N PHE A 316 10.34 -5.98 12.43
CA PHE A 316 10.43 -5.32 11.13
C PHE A 316 11.87 -4.94 10.76
N ALA A 317 12.69 -4.54 11.74
CA ALA A 317 14.07 -4.12 11.49
C ALA A 317 14.95 -5.31 11.11
N GLU A 318 14.82 -6.44 11.80
CA GLU A 318 15.55 -7.68 11.51
C GLU A 318 15.16 -8.23 10.13
N ILE A 319 13.86 -8.28 9.83
CA ILE A 319 13.35 -8.74 8.54
C ILE A 319 13.83 -7.82 7.41
N ALA A 320 13.75 -6.50 7.59
CA ALA A 320 14.22 -5.54 6.60
C ALA A 320 15.73 -5.67 6.34
N ALA A 321 16.54 -5.89 7.37
CA ALA A 321 17.99 -6.11 7.25
C ALA A 321 18.31 -7.41 6.48
N SER A 322 17.46 -8.42 6.57
CA SER A 322 17.61 -9.71 5.89
C SER A 322 16.99 -9.75 4.49
N ARG A 323 16.24 -8.72 4.10
CA ARG A 323 15.39 -8.71 2.92
C ARG A 323 16.12 -9.11 1.63
N ASP A 324 17.23 -8.47 1.33
CA ASP A 324 17.97 -8.72 0.07
C ASP A 324 18.52 -10.14 0.00
N ARG A 325 18.95 -10.71 1.13
CA ARG A 325 19.42 -12.09 1.20
C ARG A 325 18.26 -13.06 0.94
N ILE A 326 17.12 -12.85 1.62
CA ILE A 326 15.91 -13.66 1.46
C ILE A 326 15.42 -13.62 0.01
N LEU A 327 15.38 -12.44 -0.61
CA LEU A 327 14.93 -12.28 -1.99
C LEU A 327 15.84 -12.96 -3.00
N ARG A 328 17.17 -12.88 -2.81
CA ARG A 328 18.13 -13.60 -3.67
C ARG A 328 17.98 -15.11 -3.54
N GLU A 329 17.85 -15.63 -2.32
CA GLU A 329 17.67 -17.05 -2.10
C GLU A 329 16.35 -17.56 -2.68
N TRP A 330 15.28 -16.79 -2.51
CA TRP A 330 13.98 -17.10 -3.11
C TRP A 330 14.08 -17.17 -4.65
N ALA A 331 14.72 -16.20 -5.28
CA ALA A 331 14.88 -16.17 -6.73
C ALA A 331 15.68 -17.37 -7.25
N GLN A 332 16.75 -17.75 -6.55
CA GLN A 332 17.53 -18.93 -6.93
C GLN A 332 16.72 -20.22 -6.88
N ARG A 333 15.79 -20.34 -5.94
CA ARG A 333 15.00 -21.56 -5.73
C ARG A 333 13.73 -21.62 -6.59
N PHE A 334 13.04 -20.50 -6.80
CA PHE A 334 11.62 -20.53 -7.20
C PHE A 334 11.26 -19.66 -8.39
N ASP A 335 12.14 -18.77 -8.88
CA ASP A 335 11.81 -17.78 -9.92
C ASP A 335 11.41 -18.41 -11.27
N GLY A 336 11.72 -19.69 -11.48
CA GLY A 336 11.38 -20.42 -12.71
C GLY A 336 9.88 -20.52 -13.05
N LYS A 337 8.99 -20.29 -12.07
CA LYS A 337 7.53 -20.22 -12.26
C LYS A 337 7.01 -18.77 -12.26
N SER A 338 7.87 -17.75 -12.32
CA SER A 338 7.43 -16.37 -12.38
C SER A 338 6.78 -16.03 -13.71
N ALA A 339 5.70 -15.24 -13.66
CA ALA A 339 5.01 -14.75 -14.86
C ALA A 339 6.00 -13.95 -15.74
N PRO A 340 5.85 -13.97 -17.06
CA PRO A 340 6.60 -13.05 -17.94
C PRO A 340 6.34 -11.59 -17.57
N ARG A 341 7.35 -10.73 -17.76
CA ARG A 341 7.25 -9.28 -17.55
C ARG A 341 6.63 -8.59 -18.75
#